data_7e583ffa947a11142b22f8215c09c871
#
_entry.id   7e583ffa947a11142b22f8215c09c871
#
_cell.length_a   1.000
_cell.length_b   1.000
_cell.length_c   1.000
_cell.angle_alpha   90.00
_cell.angle_beta   90.00
_cell.angle_gamma   90.00
#
_symmetry.space_group_name_H-M   'P 1'
#
loop_
_entity.id
_entity.type
_entity.pdbx_description
1 polymer ?
#
loop_
_entity_poly.entity_id
_entity_poly.type
_entity_poly.pdbx_seq_one_letter_code
_entity_poly.pdbx_strand_id
1 'polypeptide(L)'
;MMDTDLKNKIKKIAVEHFNRAGYHGATIRTIAKEADCSLPMIYYYYKSKKDLFHEIIKKDYFNILKKQVRQIKATNILDFYTQFIYQINHLSDYDKKVYRLGIKVNLSFDGDEELMELMDKWEKTILPRHYNLVTPHLKAGQNGTVIVRVLIRLMENLIESIVVKSTYLSEEEIREELSVILYDI
;
A
#
# COMPACT_ATOMS: atom_id res chain seq x y z
N MET A 1 27.24 7.53 8.27
CA MET A 1 26.56 6.23 8.56
C MET A 1 25.62 6.30 9.76
N MET A 2 25.97 6.87 10.91
CA MET A 2 25.08 6.99 12.09
C MET A 2 23.79 7.80 11.83
N ASP A 3 23.83 8.80 10.98
CA ASP A 3 22.70 9.71 10.71
C ASP A 3 21.52 9.04 9.99
N THR A 4 21.80 8.21 8.99
CA THR A 4 20.77 7.47 8.23
C THR A 4 20.12 6.38 9.07
N ASP A 5 20.84 5.79 10.02
CA ASP A 5 20.34 4.69 10.86
C ASP A 5 19.32 5.19 11.88
N LEU A 6 19.60 6.32 12.55
CA LEU A 6 18.65 6.94 13.48
C LEU A 6 17.38 7.44 12.75
N LYS A 7 17.53 8.07 11.58
CA LYS A 7 16.39 8.50 10.77
C LYS A 7 15.46 7.32 10.44
N ASN A 8 16.03 6.19 10.03
CA ASN A 8 15.25 4.98 9.73
C ASN A 8 14.62 4.36 10.99
N LYS A 9 15.33 4.37 12.13
CA LYS A 9 14.80 3.92 13.43
C LYS A 9 13.57 4.75 13.83
N ILE A 10 13.66 6.07 13.76
CA ILE A 10 12.54 6.99 14.03
C ILE A 10 11.34 6.65 13.15
N LYS A 11 11.57 6.47 11.85
CA LYS A 11 10.51 6.14 10.88
C LYS A 11 9.81 4.81 11.21
N LYS A 12 10.59 3.76 11.51
CA LYS A 12 10.02 2.45 11.88
C LYS A 12 9.13 2.54 13.11
N ILE A 13 9.59 3.23 14.16
CA ILE A 13 8.83 3.45 15.39
C ILE A 13 7.58 4.30 15.11
N ALA A 14 7.70 5.33 14.30
CA ALA A 14 6.56 6.16 13.91
C ALA A 14 5.48 5.34 13.18
N VAL A 15 5.86 4.44 12.26
CA VAL A 15 4.92 3.53 11.58
C VAL A 15 4.17 2.64 12.57
N GLU A 16 4.83 2.14 13.62
CA GLU A 16 4.18 1.38 14.69
C GLU A 16 3.14 2.23 15.45
N HIS A 17 3.56 3.44 15.88
CA HIS A 17 2.68 4.35 16.61
C HIS A 17 1.46 4.77 15.79
N PHE A 18 1.66 5.11 14.52
CA PHE A 18 0.57 5.50 13.62
C PHE A 18 -0.39 4.32 13.36
N ASN A 19 0.12 3.09 13.21
CA ASN A 19 -0.75 1.92 13.07
C ASN A 19 -1.58 1.66 14.33
N ARG A 20 -0.98 1.81 15.53
CA ARG A 20 -1.62 1.48 16.82
C ARG A 20 -2.60 2.55 17.29
N ALA A 21 -2.18 3.82 17.23
CA ALA A 21 -2.91 4.93 17.83
C ALA A 21 -3.55 5.91 16.82
N GLY A 22 -3.36 5.66 15.52
CA GLY A 22 -3.73 6.58 14.46
C GLY A 22 -2.85 7.82 14.40
N TYR A 23 -3.05 8.66 13.39
CA TYR A 23 -2.29 9.90 13.24
C TYR A 23 -2.46 10.83 14.45
N HIS A 24 -3.68 11.01 14.93
CA HIS A 24 -3.97 11.94 16.03
C HIS A 24 -3.44 11.48 17.39
N GLY A 25 -3.54 10.17 17.69
CA GLY A 25 -3.11 9.60 18.95
C GLY A 25 -1.59 9.41 19.07
N ALA A 26 -0.86 9.31 17.97
CA ALA A 26 0.60 9.23 17.98
C ALA A 26 1.22 10.59 18.31
N THR A 27 2.26 10.61 19.16
CA THR A 27 2.98 11.85 19.53
C THR A 27 4.47 11.75 19.23
N ILE A 28 5.07 12.88 18.84
CA ILE A 28 6.52 12.95 18.61
C ILE A 28 7.32 12.62 19.90
N ARG A 29 6.77 12.94 21.07
CA ARG A 29 7.41 12.61 22.36
C ARG A 29 7.52 11.11 22.60
N THR A 30 6.45 10.36 22.33
CA THR A 30 6.47 8.90 22.48
C THR A 30 7.40 8.25 21.46
N ILE A 31 7.41 8.74 20.23
CA ILE A 31 8.31 8.28 19.18
C ILE A 31 9.78 8.55 19.56
N ALA A 32 10.11 9.75 20.08
CA ALA A 32 11.46 10.10 20.51
C ALA A 32 11.95 9.19 21.65
N LYS A 33 11.09 8.98 22.66
CA LYS A 33 11.40 8.09 23.78
C LYS A 33 11.69 6.66 23.34
N GLU A 34 10.88 6.11 22.45
CA GLU A 34 11.05 4.74 21.95
C GLU A 34 12.24 4.61 20.97
N ALA A 35 12.54 5.69 20.22
CA ALA A 35 13.71 5.76 19.37
C ALA A 35 15.04 5.96 20.14
N ASP A 36 14.94 6.18 21.46
CA ASP A 36 16.08 6.52 22.29
C ASP A 36 16.86 7.74 21.76
N CYS A 37 16.10 8.80 21.44
CA CYS A 37 16.65 10.04 20.95
C CYS A 37 15.94 11.27 21.56
N SER A 38 16.61 12.42 21.47
CA SER A 38 16.03 13.67 21.95
C SER A 38 15.00 14.24 20.97
N LEU A 39 14.04 15.04 21.48
CA LEU A 39 13.08 15.76 20.63
C LEU A 39 13.77 16.63 19.55
N PRO A 40 14.86 17.41 19.87
CA PRO A 40 15.58 18.15 18.85
C PRO A 40 16.12 17.27 17.73
N MET A 41 16.53 16.02 18.02
CA MET A 41 17.00 15.09 16.99
C MET A 41 15.88 14.69 16.04
N ILE A 42 14.64 14.47 16.54
CA ILE A 42 13.52 14.22 15.62
C ILE A 42 13.26 15.43 14.74
N TYR A 43 13.25 16.65 15.31
CA TYR A 43 13.01 17.87 14.54
C TYR A 43 14.13 18.22 13.57
N TYR A 44 15.31 17.70 13.78
CA TYR A 44 16.40 17.77 12.79
C TYR A 44 16.08 17.00 11.51
N TYR A 45 15.45 15.80 11.62
CA TYR A 45 15.09 14.98 10.46
C TYR A 45 13.72 15.32 9.88
N TYR A 46 12.76 15.68 10.74
CA TYR A 46 11.36 15.90 10.40
C TYR A 46 10.84 17.16 11.09
N LYS A 47 10.46 18.15 10.30
CA LYS A 47 10.00 19.46 10.81
C LYS A 47 8.79 19.36 11.74
N SER A 48 7.98 18.32 11.60
CA SER A 48 6.75 18.10 12.37
C SER A 48 6.30 16.63 12.32
N LYS A 49 5.31 16.26 13.15
CA LYS A 49 4.61 14.96 13.02
C LYS A 49 4.01 14.79 11.63
N LYS A 50 3.44 15.85 11.07
CA LYS A 50 2.89 15.88 9.73
C LYS A 50 3.95 15.54 8.68
N ASP A 51 5.12 16.17 8.75
CA ASP A 51 6.22 15.94 7.82
C ASP A 51 6.70 14.48 7.86
N LEU A 52 6.86 13.92 9.06
CA LEU A 52 7.20 12.50 9.25
C LEU A 52 6.14 11.57 8.64
N PHE A 53 4.87 11.82 8.90
CA PHE A 53 3.77 11.03 8.36
C PHE A 53 3.68 11.13 6.83
N HIS A 54 3.82 12.35 6.29
CA HIS A 54 3.87 12.59 4.86
C HIS A 54 5.04 11.90 4.18
N GLU A 55 6.24 11.88 4.79
CA GLU A 55 7.37 11.15 4.22
C GLU A 55 7.07 9.64 4.12
N ILE A 56 6.46 9.05 5.14
CA ILE A 56 6.07 7.64 5.14
C ILE A 56 5.07 7.36 4.00
N ILE A 57 4.01 8.15 3.88
CA ILE A 57 2.98 7.92 2.85
C ILE A 57 3.51 8.28 1.46
N LYS A 58 4.06 9.48 1.26
CA LYS A 58 4.47 9.94 -0.07
C LYS A 58 5.68 9.22 -0.64
N LYS A 59 6.58 8.74 0.22
CA LYS A 59 7.78 8.04 -0.24
C LYS A 59 7.66 6.53 -0.07
N ASP A 60 7.48 6.05 1.17
CA ASP A 60 7.59 4.62 1.42
C ASP A 60 6.40 3.85 0.82
N TYR A 61 5.15 4.29 1.06
CA TYR A 61 3.98 3.62 0.51
C TYR A 61 3.97 3.58 -1.02
N PHE A 62 4.15 4.74 -1.68
CA PHE A 62 4.18 4.76 -3.14
C PHE A 62 5.39 4.04 -3.75
N ASN A 63 6.52 3.96 -3.03
CA ASN A 63 7.66 3.15 -3.48
C ASN A 63 7.36 1.66 -3.43
N ILE A 64 6.63 1.18 -2.40
CA ILE A 64 6.18 -0.21 -2.32
C ILE A 64 5.32 -0.53 -3.55
N LEU A 65 4.30 0.28 -3.84
CA LEU A 65 3.42 0.08 -4.99
C LEU A 65 4.17 0.03 -6.33
N LYS A 66 5.12 0.95 -6.53
CA LYS A 66 5.92 1.00 -7.76
C LYS A 66 6.86 -0.20 -7.91
N LYS A 67 7.46 -0.65 -6.80
CA LYS A 67 8.45 -1.74 -6.81
C LYS A 67 7.79 -3.07 -7.18
N GLN A 68 6.58 -3.32 -6.70
CA GLN A 68 5.87 -4.57 -6.96
C GLN A 68 5.62 -4.80 -8.44
N VAL A 69 5.13 -3.80 -9.17
CA VAL A 69 4.83 -3.91 -10.60
C VAL A 69 6.08 -4.25 -11.43
N ARG A 70 7.26 -3.73 -11.03
CA ARG A 70 8.51 -3.92 -11.79
C ARG A 70 9.06 -5.34 -11.75
N GLN A 71 8.64 -6.17 -10.82
CA GLN A 71 9.18 -7.52 -10.61
C GLN A 71 8.35 -8.61 -11.29
N ILE A 72 7.18 -8.26 -11.85
CA ILE A 72 6.27 -9.23 -12.45
C ILE A 72 6.77 -9.65 -13.83
N LYS A 73 6.85 -10.98 -14.03
CA LYS A 73 7.13 -11.61 -15.32
C LYS A 73 5.95 -12.53 -15.65
N ALA A 74 4.88 -11.96 -16.16
CA ALA A 74 3.67 -12.70 -16.48
C ALA A 74 3.56 -12.96 -17.98
N THR A 75 2.98 -14.09 -18.36
CA THR A 75 2.71 -14.49 -19.74
C THR A 75 1.29 -14.12 -20.19
N ASN A 76 0.38 -13.95 -19.25
CA ASN A 76 -1.00 -13.57 -19.48
C ASN A 76 -1.52 -12.68 -18.32
N ILE A 77 -2.73 -12.17 -18.48
CA ILE A 77 -3.34 -11.22 -17.53
C ILE A 77 -3.64 -11.85 -16.17
N LEU A 78 -4.08 -13.11 -16.13
CA LEU A 78 -4.33 -13.83 -14.87
C LEU A 78 -3.02 -14.02 -14.10
N ASP A 79 -1.94 -14.44 -14.74
CA ASP A 79 -0.62 -14.57 -14.14
C ASP A 79 -0.12 -13.23 -13.60
N PHE A 80 -0.35 -12.15 -14.33
CA PHE A 80 0.04 -10.82 -13.89
C PHE A 80 -0.58 -10.45 -12.55
N TYR A 81 -1.91 -10.57 -12.44
CA TYR A 81 -2.61 -10.21 -11.20
C TYR A 81 -2.34 -11.19 -10.06
N THR A 82 -2.20 -12.49 -10.36
CA THR A 82 -1.81 -13.50 -9.37
C THR A 82 -0.45 -13.16 -8.76
N GLN A 83 0.57 -12.93 -9.58
CA GLN A 83 1.89 -12.57 -9.09
C GLN A 83 1.91 -11.24 -8.37
N PHE A 84 1.15 -10.25 -8.85
CA PHE A 84 1.06 -8.94 -8.19
C PHE A 84 0.56 -9.07 -6.75
N ILE A 85 -0.50 -9.84 -6.51
CA ILE A 85 -1.06 -10.04 -5.16
C ILE A 85 -0.16 -10.96 -4.34
N TYR A 86 0.32 -12.05 -4.92
CA TYR A 86 1.17 -13.01 -4.22
C TYR A 86 2.44 -12.40 -3.63
N GLN A 87 3.08 -11.47 -4.34
CA GLN A 87 4.26 -10.76 -3.86
C GLN A 87 4.01 -9.98 -2.55
N ILE A 88 2.77 -9.60 -2.26
CA ILE A 88 2.42 -8.88 -1.03
C ILE A 88 2.62 -9.74 0.21
N ASN A 89 2.47 -11.07 0.11
CA ASN A 89 2.82 -11.99 1.20
C ASN A 89 4.28 -11.84 1.65
N HIS A 90 5.17 -11.51 0.71
CA HIS A 90 6.62 -11.46 0.91
C HIS A 90 7.15 -10.07 1.26
N LEU A 91 6.27 -9.07 1.41
CA LEU A 91 6.67 -7.78 1.95
C LEU A 91 7.24 -7.93 3.36
N SER A 92 8.26 -7.12 3.67
CA SER A 92 8.75 -7.01 5.05
C SER A 92 7.64 -6.56 6.01
N ASP A 93 7.78 -6.87 7.30
CA ASP A 93 6.83 -6.40 8.32
C ASP A 93 6.68 -4.87 8.30
N TYR A 94 7.77 -4.16 8.06
CA TYR A 94 7.75 -2.71 7.90
C TYR A 94 6.89 -2.30 6.71
N ASP A 95 7.11 -2.90 5.54
CA ASP A 95 6.39 -2.54 4.32
C ASP A 95 4.89 -2.89 4.45
N LYS A 96 4.53 -4.01 5.06
CA LYS A 96 3.13 -4.35 5.36
C LYS A 96 2.47 -3.32 6.27
N LYS A 97 3.17 -2.84 7.29
CA LYS A 97 2.68 -1.78 8.19
C LYS A 97 2.53 -0.43 7.47
N VAL A 98 3.48 -0.09 6.60
CA VAL A 98 3.37 1.10 5.73
C VAL A 98 2.19 0.97 4.77
N TYR A 99 2.02 -0.21 4.16
CA TYR A 99 0.87 -0.47 3.28
C TYR A 99 -0.47 -0.30 4.02
N ARG A 100 -0.56 -0.84 5.25
CA ARG A 100 -1.75 -0.67 6.11
C ARG A 100 -2.05 0.79 6.42
N LEU A 101 -1.03 1.63 6.65
CA LEU A 101 -1.22 3.07 6.82
C LEU A 101 -1.76 3.71 5.52
N GLY A 102 -1.24 3.33 4.37
CA GLY A 102 -1.76 3.81 3.08
C GLY A 102 -3.24 3.49 2.89
N ILE A 103 -3.68 2.26 3.23
CA ILE A 103 -5.10 1.88 3.22
C ILE A 103 -5.92 2.79 4.15
N LYS A 104 -5.47 3.03 5.39
CA LYS A 104 -6.17 3.90 6.34
C LYS A 104 -6.33 5.33 5.81
N VAL A 105 -5.30 5.88 5.18
CA VAL A 105 -5.38 7.21 4.57
C VAL A 105 -6.36 7.22 3.41
N ASN A 106 -6.34 6.19 2.56
CA ASN A 106 -7.26 6.05 1.43
C ASN A 106 -8.73 5.96 1.88
N LEU A 107 -8.99 5.31 3.02
CA LEU A 107 -10.30 5.22 3.62
C LEU A 107 -10.69 6.46 4.46
N SER A 108 -9.87 7.52 4.43
CA SER A 108 -10.08 8.78 5.17
C SER A 108 -10.12 8.63 6.70
N PHE A 109 -9.56 7.54 7.23
CA PHE A 109 -9.45 7.36 8.69
C PHE A 109 -8.31 8.13 9.33
N ASP A 110 -7.24 8.36 8.55
CA ASP A 110 -6.04 9.06 9.00
C ASP A 110 -5.51 9.95 7.86
N GLY A 111 -5.01 11.11 8.22
CA GLY A 111 -4.39 12.03 7.26
C GLY A 111 -4.90 13.45 7.37
N ASP A 112 -4.52 14.24 6.42
CA ASP A 112 -4.96 15.61 6.23
C ASP A 112 -5.37 15.84 4.77
N GLU A 113 -5.92 17.02 4.48
CA GLU A 113 -6.42 17.40 3.16
C GLU A 113 -5.40 17.16 2.04
N GLU A 114 -4.11 17.45 2.28
CA GLU A 114 -3.05 17.25 1.28
C GLU A 114 -2.83 15.77 0.94
N LEU A 115 -2.86 14.89 1.94
CA LEU A 115 -2.75 13.44 1.72
C LEU A 115 -4.02 12.88 1.08
N MET A 116 -5.19 13.36 1.48
CA MET A 116 -6.46 12.96 0.88
C MET A 116 -6.52 13.34 -0.60
N GLU A 117 -6.11 14.55 -0.97
CA GLU A 117 -6.01 14.95 -2.38
C GLU A 117 -5.01 14.09 -3.18
N LEU A 118 -3.88 13.73 -2.55
CA LEU A 118 -2.89 12.86 -3.19
C LEU A 118 -3.46 11.47 -3.45
N MET A 119 -4.18 10.90 -2.48
CA MET A 119 -4.82 9.60 -2.61
C MET A 119 -5.95 9.63 -3.66
N ASP A 120 -6.80 10.65 -3.66
CA ASP A 120 -7.84 10.84 -4.67
C ASP A 120 -7.25 10.93 -6.09
N LYS A 121 -6.19 11.71 -6.26
CA LYS A 121 -5.46 11.78 -7.55
C LYS A 121 -4.91 10.41 -7.96
N TRP A 122 -4.37 9.64 -7.01
CA TRP A 122 -3.89 8.30 -7.28
C TRP A 122 -5.02 7.33 -7.65
N GLU A 123 -6.10 7.33 -6.88
CA GLU A 123 -7.28 6.48 -7.10
C GLU A 123 -7.88 6.70 -8.48
N LYS A 124 -8.01 7.96 -8.92
CA LYS A 124 -8.46 8.31 -10.27
C LYS A 124 -7.59 7.75 -11.39
N THR A 125 -6.38 7.31 -11.11
CA THR A 125 -5.50 6.63 -12.09
C THR A 125 -5.66 5.12 -12.10
N ILE A 126 -6.21 4.50 -11.05
CA ILE A 126 -6.29 3.05 -10.90
C ILE A 126 -7.22 2.45 -11.96
N LEU A 127 -8.45 2.89 -12.01
CA LEU A 127 -9.44 2.37 -12.96
C LEU A 127 -8.98 2.43 -14.42
N PRO A 128 -8.49 3.58 -14.95
CA PRO A 128 -7.98 3.65 -16.33
C PRO A 128 -6.78 2.73 -16.58
N ARG A 129 -5.88 2.57 -15.62
CA ARG A 129 -4.71 1.68 -15.77
C ARG A 129 -5.14 0.22 -15.91
N HIS A 130 -6.00 -0.25 -15.01
CA HIS A 130 -6.52 -1.61 -15.07
C HIS A 130 -7.39 -1.82 -16.30
N TYR A 131 -8.19 -0.82 -16.69
CA TYR A 131 -8.97 -0.85 -17.91
C TYR A 131 -8.08 -1.09 -19.15
N ASN A 132 -7.01 -0.32 -19.29
CA ASN A 132 -6.07 -0.47 -20.41
C ASN A 132 -5.33 -1.83 -20.42
N LEU A 133 -5.12 -2.44 -19.24
CA LEU A 133 -4.51 -3.75 -19.12
C LEU A 133 -5.47 -4.89 -19.48
N VAL A 134 -6.73 -4.79 -19.09
CA VAL A 134 -7.71 -5.87 -19.19
C VAL A 134 -8.46 -5.86 -20.51
N THR A 135 -8.85 -4.69 -21.01
CA THR A 135 -9.74 -4.59 -22.18
C THR A 135 -9.21 -5.21 -23.47
N PRO A 136 -7.88 -5.24 -23.77
CA PRO A 136 -7.37 -5.91 -24.95
C PRO A 136 -7.62 -7.43 -24.98
N HIS A 137 -7.93 -8.02 -23.82
CA HIS A 137 -8.16 -9.45 -23.66
C HIS A 137 -9.67 -9.81 -23.63
N LEU A 138 -10.56 -8.82 -23.62
CA LEU A 138 -12.01 -9.06 -23.50
C LEU A 138 -12.62 -9.62 -24.78
N LYS A 139 -13.59 -10.52 -24.62
CA LYS A 139 -14.42 -11.03 -25.70
C LYS A 139 -15.49 -10.02 -26.13
N ALA A 140 -15.96 -10.15 -27.35
CA ALA A 140 -17.06 -9.31 -27.84
C ALA A 140 -18.32 -9.43 -26.93
N GLY A 141 -18.88 -8.28 -26.58
CA GLY A 141 -20.06 -8.19 -25.71
C GLY A 141 -19.78 -8.12 -24.20
N GLN A 142 -18.53 -8.32 -23.76
CA GLN A 142 -18.15 -8.15 -22.36
C GLN A 142 -18.08 -6.67 -21.96
N ASN A 143 -18.62 -6.32 -20.78
CA ASN A 143 -18.55 -4.97 -20.25
C ASN A 143 -17.24 -4.74 -19.47
N GLY A 144 -16.22 -4.22 -20.17
CA GLY A 144 -14.89 -4.02 -19.60
C GLY A 144 -14.87 -3.12 -18.34
N THR A 145 -15.72 -2.09 -18.28
CA THR A 145 -15.79 -1.22 -17.10
C THR A 145 -16.29 -1.97 -15.86
N VAL A 146 -17.31 -2.83 -16.03
CA VAL A 146 -17.83 -3.64 -14.92
C VAL A 146 -16.80 -4.66 -14.47
N ILE A 147 -16.20 -5.39 -15.43
CA ILE A 147 -15.18 -6.41 -15.16
C ILE A 147 -14.00 -5.80 -14.37
N VAL A 148 -13.48 -4.68 -14.83
CA VAL A 148 -12.33 -4.02 -14.15
C VAL A 148 -12.71 -3.52 -12.76
N ARG A 149 -13.90 -2.99 -12.55
CA ARG A 149 -14.35 -2.58 -11.20
C ARG A 149 -14.45 -3.76 -10.24
N VAL A 150 -14.98 -4.90 -10.70
CA VAL A 150 -15.09 -6.11 -9.88
C VAL A 150 -13.71 -6.66 -9.58
N LEU A 151 -12.81 -6.68 -10.57
CA LEU A 151 -11.42 -7.09 -10.39
C LEU A 151 -10.69 -6.24 -9.34
N ILE A 152 -10.81 -4.91 -9.41
CA ILE A 152 -10.18 -4.01 -8.44
C ILE A 152 -10.68 -4.31 -7.02
N ARG A 153 -11.99 -4.47 -6.83
CA ARG A 153 -12.57 -4.81 -5.51
C ARG A 153 -12.08 -6.16 -4.98
N LEU A 154 -11.96 -7.15 -5.83
CA LEU A 154 -11.41 -8.46 -5.44
C LEU A 154 -9.94 -8.32 -5.04
N MET A 155 -9.13 -7.62 -5.83
CA MET A 155 -7.73 -7.34 -5.50
C MET A 155 -7.58 -6.63 -4.16
N GLU A 156 -8.38 -5.59 -3.91
CA GLU A 156 -8.38 -4.84 -2.64
C GLU A 156 -8.70 -5.76 -1.46
N ASN A 157 -9.68 -6.65 -1.59
CA ASN A 157 -10.04 -7.61 -0.55
C ASN A 157 -8.92 -8.62 -0.26
N LEU A 158 -8.29 -9.17 -1.31
CA LEU A 158 -7.15 -10.08 -1.17
C LEU A 158 -5.95 -9.38 -0.50
N ILE A 159 -5.64 -8.17 -0.92
CA ILE A 159 -4.57 -7.36 -0.34
C ILE A 159 -4.86 -7.04 1.13
N GLU A 160 -6.10 -6.65 1.45
CA GLU A 160 -6.52 -6.40 2.84
C GLU A 160 -6.35 -7.65 3.71
N SER A 161 -6.72 -8.81 3.18
CA SER A 161 -6.55 -10.08 3.90
C SER A 161 -5.08 -10.33 4.25
N ILE A 162 -4.16 -10.04 3.34
CA ILE A 162 -2.71 -10.21 3.57
C ILE A 162 -2.17 -9.16 4.55
N VAL A 163 -2.44 -7.86 4.30
CA VAL A 163 -1.76 -6.78 5.05
C VAL A 163 -2.45 -6.38 6.34
N VAL A 164 -3.78 -6.52 6.43
CA VAL A 164 -4.55 -6.12 7.62
C VAL A 164 -4.86 -7.33 8.50
N LYS A 165 -5.38 -8.41 7.92
CA LYS A 165 -5.76 -9.62 8.65
C LYS A 165 -4.56 -10.56 8.88
N SER A 166 -3.41 -10.28 8.25
CA SER A 166 -2.19 -11.09 8.32
C SER A 166 -2.40 -12.54 7.85
N THR A 167 -3.31 -12.75 6.91
CA THR A 167 -3.57 -14.04 6.29
C THR A 167 -2.53 -14.29 5.21
N TYR A 168 -1.90 -15.47 5.21
CA TYR A 168 -1.11 -15.91 4.07
C TYR A 168 -2.06 -16.50 3.03
N LEU A 169 -1.97 -16.01 1.79
CA LEU A 169 -2.70 -16.57 0.65
C LEU A 169 -1.71 -17.23 -0.30
N SER A 170 -1.90 -18.49 -0.59
CA SER A 170 -1.08 -19.21 -1.58
C SER A 170 -1.31 -18.64 -2.98
N GLU A 171 -0.36 -18.89 -3.88
CA GLU A 171 -0.50 -18.50 -5.27
C GLU A 171 -1.71 -19.15 -5.95
N GLU A 172 -2.02 -20.40 -5.56
CA GLU A 172 -3.15 -21.18 -6.05
C GLU A 172 -4.49 -20.55 -5.62
N GLU A 173 -4.66 -20.27 -4.32
CA GLU A 173 -5.87 -19.59 -3.80
C GLU A 173 -6.13 -18.24 -4.49
N ILE A 174 -5.09 -17.42 -4.64
CA ILE A 174 -5.19 -16.12 -5.33
C ILE A 174 -5.61 -16.34 -6.79
N ARG A 175 -5.01 -17.31 -7.47
CA ARG A 175 -5.31 -17.65 -8.87
C ARG A 175 -6.74 -18.13 -9.04
N GLU A 176 -7.21 -19.01 -8.17
CA GLU A 176 -8.58 -19.51 -8.20
C GLU A 176 -9.59 -18.38 -8.06
N GLU A 177 -9.43 -17.49 -7.08
CA GLU A 177 -10.34 -16.36 -6.89
C GLU A 177 -10.31 -15.40 -8.09
N LEU A 178 -9.14 -15.06 -8.61
CA LEU A 178 -9.00 -14.18 -9.78
C LEU A 178 -9.57 -14.82 -11.06
N SER A 179 -9.49 -16.16 -11.18
CA SER A 179 -9.97 -16.88 -12.35
C SER A 179 -11.46 -16.72 -12.57
N VAL A 180 -12.25 -16.52 -11.51
CA VAL A 180 -13.70 -16.24 -11.60
C VAL A 180 -13.98 -15.03 -12.51
N ILE A 181 -13.06 -14.09 -12.57
CA ILE A 181 -13.21 -12.87 -13.38
C ILE A 181 -12.37 -12.95 -14.67
N LEU A 182 -11.19 -13.58 -14.61
CA LEU A 182 -10.17 -13.51 -15.67
C LEU A 182 -9.99 -14.82 -16.46
N TYR A 183 -10.73 -15.91 -16.13
CA TYR A 183 -10.52 -17.22 -16.77
C TYR A 183 -10.86 -17.20 -18.27
N ASP A 184 -11.86 -16.44 -18.65
CA ASP A 184 -12.40 -16.38 -20.01
C ASP A 184 -11.97 -15.11 -20.76
N ILE A 185 -10.94 -14.45 -20.30
CA ILE A 185 -10.41 -13.21 -20.89
C ILE A 185 -9.13 -13.50 -21.65
#